data_9160abfd347b9515e2b4647e05e3a70f
#
_entry.id   9160abfd347b9515e2b4647e05e3a70f
#
_cell.length_a   1.000
_cell.length_b   1.000
_cell.length_c   1.000
_cell.angle_alpha   90.00
_cell.angle_beta   90.00
_cell.angle_gamma   90.00
#
_symmetry.space_group_name_H-M   'P 1'
#
loop_
_entity.id
_entity.type
_entity.pdbx_description
1 polymer ?
#
loop_
_entity_poly.entity_id
_entity_poly.type
_entity_poly.pdbx_seq_one_letter_code
_entity_poly.pdbx_strand_id
1 'polypeptide(L)'
;MPNINPRIRSLDDLLGVARKVENTAATEDKPAQPGNNEIQMLPPEIIRGFRGHPFRLYEGDRFNDLVDSVSENGVLSPTIIRKIEPDENGFEYEMLAGHNRQNAAIAAKRLLPCIVKENLSDQDAWIYVIETNVLQRSFSEMFPSERAAVLALRYSKMICQGRRNDIIEELKRLENPDEIRENKTCGIDCHKSKSRDVVGAEYNLKGRAVANYLRINELSAALKFRIDDGEFTIAAAVQLSYLAQEEQQMVEAVLSESEYKVNEGKAVLLREYTGKLTPERAEQILSGEFNRKPKKSTAAAFKVKPAIYKKYFTASISQKEFDSIVDEALALYFAR
;
A
#
# COMPACT_ATOMS: atom_id res chain seq x y z
N MET A 1 -28.32 3.41 -24.95
CA MET A 1 -28.39 2.53 -23.76
C MET A 1 -26.96 2.10 -23.43
N PRO A 2 -26.38 2.44 -22.29
CA PRO A 2 -25.00 2.04 -21.97
C PRO A 2 -24.95 0.56 -21.57
N ASN A 3 -24.03 -0.15 -22.17
CA ASN A 3 -23.74 -1.56 -21.93
C ASN A 3 -23.12 -1.71 -20.54
N ILE A 4 -23.91 -2.17 -19.57
CA ILE A 4 -23.45 -2.40 -18.19
C ILE A 4 -22.79 -3.77 -18.19
N ASN A 5 -21.45 -3.78 -18.04
CA ASN A 5 -20.69 -4.99 -17.72
C ASN A 5 -21.34 -5.69 -16.51
N PRO A 6 -21.57 -7.01 -16.58
CA PRO A 6 -22.15 -7.73 -15.46
C PRO A 6 -21.19 -7.66 -14.27
N ARG A 7 -21.55 -6.86 -13.27
CA ARG A 7 -20.87 -6.87 -11.97
C ARG A 7 -21.21 -8.21 -11.32
N ILE A 8 -20.17 -8.93 -10.89
CA ILE A 8 -20.33 -10.05 -9.96
C ILE A 8 -21.04 -9.48 -8.72
N ARG A 9 -22.28 -9.89 -8.49
CA ARG A 9 -23.16 -9.33 -7.45
C ARG A 9 -23.21 -10.18 -6.18
N SER A 10 -22.68 -11.41 -6.25
CA SER A 10 -22.67 -12.34 -5.12
C SER A 10 -21.50 -13.31 -5.18
N LEU A 11 -21.23 -13.94 -4.05
CA LEU A 11 -20.25 -15.02 -3.96
C LEU A 11 -20.64 -16.23 -4.84
N ASP A 12 -21.95 -16.43 -5.03
CA ASP A 12 -22.50 -17.51 -5.84
C ASP A 12 -22.17 -17.33 -7.33
N ASP A 13 -22.13 -16.06 -7.81
CA ASP A 13 -21.71 -15.73 -9.18
C ASP A 13 -20.22 -16.03 -9.39
N LEU A 14 -19.40 -15.85 -8.35
CA LEU A 14 -17.97 -16.16 -8.37
C LEU A 14 -17.71 -17.67 -8.37
N LEU A 15 -18.52 -18.42 -7.62
CA LEU A 15 -18.39 -19.86 -7.42
C LEU A 15 -19.01 -20.68 -8.57
N GLY A 16 -19.77 -20.02 -9.46
CA GLY A 16 -20.42 -20.71 -10.58
C GLY A 16 -21.47 -21.74 -10.13
N VAL A 17 -22.13 -21.48 -8.98
CA VAL A 17 -23.21 -22.36 -8.49
C VAL A 17 -24.44 -22.08 -9.34
N ALA A 18 -24.69 -22.97 -10.35
CA ALA A 18 -25.83 -22.87 -11.19
C ALA A 18 -27.12 -23.14 -10.39
N ARG A 19 -28.00 -22.14 -10.30
CA ARG A 19 -29.41 -22.38 -9.94
C ARG A 19 -30.03 -23.31 -11.00
N LYS A 20 -30.47 -24.47 -10.54
CA LYS A 20 -31.30 -25.38 -11.34
C LYS A 20 -32.59 -24.65 -11.72
N VAL A 21 -32.68 -24.18 -12.96
CA VAL A 21 -33.95 -23.78 -13.58
C VAL A 21 -34.24 -24.80 -14.65
N GLU A 22 -35.37 -25.51 -14.52
CA GLU A 22 -35.84 -26.50 -15.46
C GLU A 22 -36.24 -25.89 -16.81
N ASN A 23 -35.76 -26.56 -17.86
CA ASN A 23 -36.29 -26.71 -19.23
C ASN A 23 -36.74 -25.51 -20.07
N THR A 24 -36.05 -25.29 -21.20
CA THR A 24 -36.54 -25.70 -22.55
C THR A 24 -35.51 -25.34 -23.64
N ALA A 25 -35.32 -26.36 -24.56
CA ALA A 25 -34.96 -26.33 -25.98
C ALA A 25 -33.57 -25.83 -26.42
N ALA A 26 -32.83 -26.82 -26.88
CA ALA A 26 -31.72 -26.95 -27.81
C ALA A 26 -31.31 -25.74 -28.69
N THR A 27 -30.04 -25.36 -28.59
CA THR A 27 -29.16 -25.04 -29.71
C THR A 27 -27.74 -25.45 -29.30
N GLU A 28 -27.09 -26.23 -30.18
CA GLU A 28 -25.74 -26.75 -30.00
C GLU A 28 -24.72 -25.62 -29.97
N ASP A 29 -24.13 -25.38 -28.80
CA ASP A 29 -22.89 -24.62 -28.67
C ASP A 29 -21.91 -25.41 -27.80
N LYS A 30 -20.64 -25.45 -28.23
CA LYS A 30 -19.57 -26.25 -27.63
C LYS A 30 -19.56 -26.16 -26.11
N PRO A 31 -19.42 -27.26 -25.36
CA PRO A 31 -19.39 -27.24 -23.92
C PRO A 31 -18.13 -26.54 -23.42
N ALA A 32 -18.31 -25.38 -22.80
CA ALA A 32 -17.37 -24.92 -21.81
C ALA A 32 -17.29 -26.00 -20.73
N GLN A 33 -16.11 -26.55 -20.49
CA GLN A 33 -15.90 -27.57 -19.47
C GLN A 33 -16.43 -27.04 -18.14
N PRO A 34 -17.34 -27.75 -17.45
CA PRO A 34 -17.80 -27.37 -16.12
C PRO A 34 -16.60 -27.45 -15.20
N GLY A 35 -16.15 -26.29 -14.65
CA GLY A 35 -15.20 -26.28 -13.57
C GLY A 35 -15.76 -27.14 -12.44
N ASN A 36 -15.02 -28.15 -12.03
CA ASN A 36 -15.41 -29.08 -10.97
C ASN A 36 -15.49 -28.27 -9.66
N ASN A 37 -16.68 -27.76 -9.30
CA ASN A 37 -16.94 -27.04 -8.03
C ASN A 37 -17.30 -28.02 -6.90
N GLU A 38 -16.80 -29.26 -6.98
CA GLU A 38 -17.00 -30.25 -5.96
C GLU A 38 -16.26 -29.87 -4.69
N ILE A 39 -17.00 -29.87 -3.57
CA ILE A 39 -16.43 -29.55 -2.27
C ILE A 39 -15.69 -30.77 -1.73
N GLN A 40 -14.40 -30.62 -1.49
CA GLN A 40 -13.54 -31.65 -0.93
C GLN A 40 -13.19 -31.29 0.51
N MET A 41 -13.26 -32.28 1.43
CA MET A 41 -12.84 -32.12 2.82
C MET A 41 -11.35 -32.44 2.93
N LEU A 42 -10.51 -31.42 3.12
CA LEU A 42 -9.05 -31.57 3.15
C LEU A 42 -8.47 -31.19 4.54
N PRO A 43 -7.34 -31.83 4.91
CA PRO A 43 -6.56 -31.35 6.05
C PRO A 43 -6.02 -29.96 5.78
N PRO A 44 -6.23 -28.97 6.67
CA PRO A 44 -5.76 -27.62 6.42
C PRO A 44 -4.23 -27.49 6.39
N GLU A 45 -3.50 -28.47 6.92
CA GLU A 45 -2.03 -28.51 7.02
C GLU A 45 -1.34 -28.72 5.67
N ILE A 46 -2.01 -29.35 4.69
CA ILE A 46 -1.44 -29.53 3.33
C ILE A 46 -1.63 -28.31 2.43
N ILE A 47 -2.26 -27.27 2.94
CA ILE A 47 -2.59 -26.05 2.21
C ILE A 47 -1.71 -24.93 2.73
N ARG A 48 -0.84 -24.36 1.90
CA ARG A 48 -0.07 -23.19 2.27
C ARG A 48 -0.88 -21.92 2.11
N GLY A 49 -0.56 -20.87 2.87
CA GLY A 49 -1.06 -19.52 2.64
C GLY A 49 -0.57 -18.97 1.31
N PHE A 50 -1.35 -18.05 0.70
CA PHE A 50 -0.96 -17.38 -0.54
C PHE A 50 0.31 -16.53 -0.33
N ARG A 51 1.30 -16.71 -1.20
CA ARG A 51 2.55 -15.93 -1.13
C ARG A 51 2.30 -14.45 -1.38
N GLY A 52 2.67 -13.61 -0.43
CA GLY A 52 2.46 -12.17 -0.54
C GLY A 52 0.99 -11.75 -0.32
N HIS A 53 0.21 -12.53 0.43
CA HIS A 53 -1.17 -12.20 0.79
C HIS A 53 -1.26 -10.78 1.37
N PRO A 54 -2.02 -9.85 0.75
CA PRO A 54 -1.96 -8.44 1.10
C PRO A 54 -2.86 -8.05 2.27
N PHE A 55 -3.79 -8.95 2.68
CA PHE A 55 -4.80 -8.66 3.70
C PHE A 55 -4.38 -9.20 5.05
N ARG A 56 -4.62 -8.40 6.11
CA ARG A 56 -4.36 -8.83 7.48
C ARG A 56 -5.30 -9.96 7.89
N LEU A 57 -4.74 -10.93 8.58
CA LEU A 57 -5.48 -12.01 9.21
C LEU A 57 -6.10 -11.55 10.54
N TYR A 58 -7.09 -12.30 11.01
CA TYR A 58 -7.72 -12.01 12.30
C TYR A 58 -6.76 -12.38 13.44
N GLU A 59 -6.75 -11.55 14.47
CA GLU A 59 -5.98 -11.72 15.68
C GLU A 59 -6.86 -11.43 16.91
N GLY A 60 -6.38 -11.82 18.09
CA GLY A 60 -7.06 -11.56 19.37
C GLY A 60 -8.45 -12.17 19.44
N ASP A 61 -9.38 -11.45 20.06
CA ASP A 61 -10.74 -11.93 20.36
C ASP A 61 -11.49 -12.37 19.10
N ARG A 62 -11.35 -11.62 18.01
CA ARG A 62 -12.01 -11.95 16.74
C ARG A 62 -11.55 -13.29 16.15
N PHE A 63 -10.28 -13.63 16.34
CA PHE A 63 -9.76 -14.93 15.92
C PHE A 63 -10.26 -16.03 16.86
N ASN A 64 -10.27 -15.79 18.17
CA ASN A 64 -10.77 -16.74 19.17
C ASN A 64 -12.25 -17.07 18.94
N ASP A 65 -13.09 -16.07 18.74
CA ASP A 65 -14.52 -16.25 18.40
C ASP A 65 -14.70 -17.13 17.16
N LEU A 66 -13.84 -16.94 16.13
CA LEU A 66 -13.89 -17.77 14.93
C LEU A 66 -13.45 -19.22 15.22
N VAL A 67 -12.44 -19.43 16.04
CA VAL A 67 -11.98 -20.78 16.47
C VAL A 67 -13.07 -21.49 17.24
N ASP A 68 -13.73 -20.82 18.17
CA ASP A 68 -14.84 -21.39 18.95
C ASP A 68 -16.00 -21.79 18.03
N SER A 69 -16.40 -20.91 17.13
CA SER A 69 -17.43 -21.20 16.12
C SER A 69 -17.06 -22.41 15.23
N VAL A 70 -15.81 -22.49 14.77
CA VAL A 70 -15.33 -23.62 13.96
C VAL A 70 -15.23 -24.90 14.77
N SER A 71 -14.90 -24.80 16.07
CA SER A 71 -14.86 -25.98 16.97
C SER A 71 -16.23 -26.58 17.17
N GLU A 72 -17.26 -25.76 17.29
CA GLU A 72 -18.65 -26.21 17.51
C GLU A 72 -19.30 -26.68 16.22
N ASN A 73 -19.24 -25.89 15.17
CA ASN A 73 -20.06 -26.04 13.97
C ASN A 73 -19.25 -26.54 12.74
N GLY A 74 -17.92 -26.63 12.84
CA GLY A 74 -17.06 -26.81 11.69
C GLY A 74 -17.00 -25.55 10.81
N VAL A 75 -16.33 -25.66 9.65
CA VAL A 75 -16.27 -24.57 8.68
C VAL A 75 -17.48 -24.66 7.74
N LEU A 76 -18.44 -23.75 7.91
CA LEU A 76 -19.73 -23.78 7.20
C LEU A 76 -19.63 -23.33 5.74
N SER A 77 -18.71 -22.43 5.40
CA SER A 77 -18.53 -21.93 4.05
C SER A 77 -17.25 -22.49 3.45
N PRO A 78 -17.28 -23.05 2.24
CA PRO A 78 -16.09 -23.61 1.62
C PRO A 78 -15.03 -22.53 1.34
N THR A 79 -13.78 -22.95 1.40
CA THR A 79 -12.62 -22.14 1.02
C THR A 79 -12.28 -22.39 -0.44
N ILE A 80 -11.56 -21.48 -1.09
CA ILE A 80 -11.10 -21.65 -2.46
C ILE A 80 -9.59 -21.83 -2.42
N ILE A 81 -9.12 -22.91 -3.02
CA ILE A 81 -7.71 -23.27 -3.12
C ILE A 81 -7.34 -23.59 -4.56
N ARG A 82 -6.06 -23.51 -4.89
CA ARG A 82 -5.54 -24.04 -6.14
C ARG A 82 -4.55 -25.17 -5.87
N LYS A 83 -4.49 -26.13 -6.80
CA LYS A 83 -3.46 -27.16 -6.78
C LYS A 83 -2.13 -26.56 -7.21
N ILE A 84 -1.05 -26.93 -6.53
CA ILE A 84 0.32 -26.52 -6.84
C ILE A 84 1.20 -27.75 -6.96
N GLU A 85 2.37 -27.62 -7.58
CA GLU A 85 3.40 -28.64 -7.46
C GLU A 85 3.82 -28.75 -5.98
N PRO A 86 3.89 -29.98 -5.43
CA PRO A 86 4.28 -30.19 -4.05
C PRO A 86 5.61 -29.49 -3.76
N ASP A 87 5.65 -28.67 -2.72
CA ASP A 87 6.86 -27.99 -2.31
C ASP A 87 7.67 -28.82 -1.29
N GLU A 88 8.87 -28.32 -0.93
CA GLU A 88 9.77 -28.99 0.00
C GLU A 88 9.16 -29.21 1.40
N ASN A 89 8.11 -28.46 1.75
CA ASN A 89 7.38 -28.58 3.02
C ASN A 89 6.17 -29.51 2.93
N GLY A 90 5.92 -30.12 1.76
CA GLY A 90 4.83 -31.05 1.53
C GLY A 90 3.46 -30.41 1.31
N PHE A 91 3.41 -29.09 1.00
CA PHE A 91 2.17 -28.44 0.61
C PHE A 91 1.79 -28.83 -0.82
N GLU A 92 0.55 -29.26 -1.01
CA GLU A 92 -0.03 -29.65 -2.30
C GLU A 92 -0.95 -28.59 -2.87
N TYR A 93 -1.40 -27.67 -2.03
CA TYR A 93 -2.38 -26.62 -2.37
C TYR A 93 -1.94 -25.25 -1.85
N GLU A 94 -2.47 -24.22 -2.48
CA GLU A 94 -2.31 -22.84 -2.06
C GLU A 94 -3.67 -22.16 -1.85
N MET A 95 -3.86 -21.50 -0.72
CA MET A 95 -5.10 -20.82 -0.34
C MET A 95 -5.33 -19.58 -1.20
N LEU A 96 -6.49 -19.43 -1.80
CA LEU A 96 -6.92 -18.24 -2.53
C LEU A 96 -7.92 -17.41 -1.73
N ALA A 97 -8.89 -18.07 -1.08
CA ALA A 97 -9.88 -17.39 -0.25
C ALA A 97 -10.23 -18.22 0.98
N GLY A 98 -10.16 -17.60 2.16
CA GLY A 98 -10.53 -18.23 3.43
C GLY A 98 -9.37 -18.46 4.39
N HIS A 99 -8.29 -17.68 4.31
CA HIS A 99 -7.12 -17.80 5.19
C HIS A 99 -7.48 -17.80 6.70
N ASN A 100 -8.42 -16.96 7.12
CA ASN A 100 -8.86 -16.95 8.52
C ASN A 100 -9.58 -18.25 8.91
N ARG A 101 -10.40 -18.82 8.00
CA ARG A 101 -11.08 -20.10 8.20
C ARG A 101 -10.08 -21.26 8.24
N GLN A 102 -9.03 -21.22 7.43
CA GLN A 102 -7.95 -22.20 7.48
C GLN A 102 -7.24 -22.16 8.83
N ASN A 103 -6.82 -20.97 9.28
CA ASN A 103 -6.14 -20.83 10.57
C ASN A 103 -7.02 -21.28 11.74
N ALA A 104 -8.31 -20.98 11.71
CA ALA A 104 -9.27 -21.44 12.73
C ALA A 104 -9.46 -22.96 12.65
N ALA A 105 -9.50 -23.56 11.45
CA ALA A 105 -9.61 -25.01 11.29
C ALA A 105 -8.36 -25.74 11.81
N ILE A 106 -7.16 -25.19 11.60
CA ILE A 106 -5.91 -25.71 12.17
C ILE A 106 -5.99 -25.68 13.71
N ALA A 107 -6.37 -24.53 14.30
CA ALA A 107 -6.47 -24.39 15.74
C ALA A 107 -7.55 -25.33 16.35
N ALA A 108 -8.69 -25.47 15.67
CA ALA A 108 -9.80 -26.35 16.09
C ALA A 108 -9.60 -27.82 15.71
N LYS A 109 -8.51 -28.18 14.99
CA LYS A 109 -8.24 -29.52 14.47
C LYS A 109 -9.41 -30.10 13.66
N ARG A 110 -9.96 -29.29 12.77
CA ARG A 110 -11.10 -29.64 11.90
C ARG A 110 -10.65 -29.73 10.43
N LEU A 111 -11.29 -30.60 9.66
CA LEU A 111 -11.14 -30.60 8.20
C LEU A 111 -11.72 -29.33 7.58
N LEU A 112 -11.16 -28.92 6.46
CA LEU A 112 -11.53 -27.71 5.77
C LEU A 112 -12.31 -28.06 4.48
N PRO A 113 -13.54 -27.59 4.29
CA PRO A 113 -14.25 -27.74 3.03
C PRO A 113 -13.61 -26.82 1.99
N CYS A 114 -13.16 -27.39 0.88
CA CYS A 114 -12.39 -26.71 -0.16
C CYS A 114 -13.00 -26.89 -1.53
N ILE A 115 -13.03 -25.84 -2.33
CA ILE A 115 -13.24 -25.87 -3.77
C ILE A 115 -11.87 -25.78 -4.44
N VAL A 116 -11.46 -26.82 -5.14
CA VAL A 116 -10.15 -26.89 -5.78
C VAL A 116 -10.24 -26.29 -7.19
N LYS A 117 -9.40 -25.30 -7.47
CA LYS A 117 -9.19 -24.76 -8.82
C LYS A 117 -7.95 -25.39 -9.43
N GLU A 118 -8.11 -26.03 -10.57
CA GLU A 118 -7.01 -26.62 -11.32
C GLU A 118 -6.50 -25.67 -12.40
N ASN A 119 -5.22 -25.79 -12.75
CA ASN A 119 -4.59 -25.07 -13.87
C ASN A 119 -4.71 -23.54 -13.79
N LEU A 120 -4.70 -22.97 -12.58
CA LEU A 120 -4.81 -21.53 -12.38
C LEU A 120 -3.43 -20.87 -12.42
N SER A 121 -3.25 -19.86 -13.29
CA SER A 121 -2.02 -19.08 -13.33
C SER A 121 -1.82 -18.25 -12.06
N ASP A 122 -0.57 -17.81 -11.77
CA ASP A 122 -0.29 -16.95 -10.64
C ASP A 122 -1.03 -15.59 -10.74
N GLN A 123 -1.20 -15.09 -11.94
CA GLN A 123 -1.95 -13.86 -12.18
C GLN A 123 -3.45 -14.03 -11.87
N ASP A 124 -4.05 -15.14 -12.29
CA ASP A 124 -5.45 -15.43 -11.98
C ASP A 124 -5.65 -15.72 -10.50
N ALA A 125 -4.72 -16.44 -9.87
CA ALA A 125 -4.72 -16.70 -8.44
C ALA A 125 -4.69 -15.38 -7.63
N TRP A 126 -3.83 -14.43 -8.03
CA TRP A 126 -3.79 -13.08 -7.43
C TRP A 126 -5.13 -12.35 -7.58
N ILE A 127 -5.78 -12.48 -8.74
CA ILE A 127 -7.11 -11.92 -8.97
C ILE A 127 -8.14 -12.52 -8.00
N TYR A 128 -8.14 -13.84 -7.82
CA TYR A 128 -9.05 -14.50 -6.86
C TYR A 128 -8.87 -13.95 -5.44
N VAL A 129 -7.62 -13.84 -4.98
CA VAL A 129 -7.30 -13.29 -3.65
C VAL A 129 -7.86 -11.88 -3.46
N ILE A 130 -7.66 -11.00 -4.43
CA ILE A 130 -8.13 -9.60 -4.32
C ILE A 130 -9.65 -9.51 -4.45
N GLU A 131 -10.24 -10.15 -5.48
CA GLU A 131 -11.67 -10.00 -5.76
C GLU A 131 -12.54 -10.58 -4.64
N THR A 132 -12.16 -11.74 -4.07
CA THR A 132 -12.90 -12.30 -2.94
C THR A 132 -12.91 -11.40 -1.71
N ASN A 133 -11.79 -10.73 -1.42
CA ASN A 133 -11.72 -9.78 -0.32
C ASN A 133 -12.51 -8.49 -0.60
N VAL A 134 -12.46 -7.97 -1.84
CA VAL A 134 -13.26 -6.79 -2.25
C VAL A 134 -14.76 -7.08 -2.18
N LEU A 135 -15.19 -8.31 -2.47
CA LEU A 135 -16.60 -8.70 -2.34
C LEU A 135 -17.05 -8.83 -0.88
N GLN A 136 -16.17 -9.27 0.02
CA GLN A 136 -16.49 -9.53 1.42
C GLN A 136 -16.34 -8.31 2.33
N ARG A 137 -15.53 -7.32 1.95
CA ARG A 137 -15.21 -6.14 2.76
C ARG A 137 -15.37 -4.86 1.97
N SER A 138 -15.92 -3.83 2.60
CA SER A 138 -15.97 -2.49 1.99
C SER A 138 -14.55 -1.95 1.78
N PHE A 139 -14.30 -1.32 0.63
CA PHE A 139 -13.00 -0.68 0.36
C PHE A 139 -12.64 0.37 1.42
N SER A 140 -13.64 1.04 2.01
CA SER A 140 -13.44 2.03 3.08
C SER A 140 -12.98 1.42 4.42
N GLU A 141 -13.20 0.13 4.63
CA GLU A 141 -12.79 -0.59 5.85
C GLU A 141 -11.43 -1.25 5.72
N MET A 142 -10.87 -1.26 4.51
CA MET A 142 -9.54 -1.83 4.25
C MET A 142 -8.44 -0.91 4.77
N PHE A 143 -7.34 -1.50 5.20
CA PHE A 143 -6.13 -0.78 5.56
C PHE A 143 -5.50 -0.08 4.34
N PRO A 144 -4.67 0.95 4.54
CA PRO A 144 -3.99 1.64 3.43
C PRO A 144 -3.20 0.73 2.49
N SER A 145 -2.49 -0.28 3.03
CA SER A 145 -1.74 -1.26 2.23
C SER A 145 -2.66 -2.17 1.42
N GLU A 146 -3.79 -2.60 2.00
CA GLU A 146 -4.79 -3.42 1.33
C GLU A 146 -5.44 -2.66 0.17
N ARG A 147 -5.82 -1.38 0.38
CA ARG A 147 -6.32 -0.48 -0.68
C ARG A 147 -5.29 -0.31 -1.80
N ALA A 148 -4.01 -0.20 -1.44
CA ALA A 148 -2.92 -0.09 -2.40
C ALA A 148 -2.83 -1.34 -3.30
N ALA A 149 -2.93 -2.54 -2.73
CA ALA A 149 -2.92 -3.80 -3.48
C ALA A 149 -4.13 -3.93 -4.42
N VAL A 150 -5.33 -3.61 -3.94
CA VAL A 150 -6.56 -3.60 -4.76
C VAL A 150 -6.43 -2.66 -5.95
N LEU A 151 -6.01 -1.42 -5.71
CA LEU A 151 -5.87 -0.41 -6.77
C LEU A 151 -4.74 -0.75 -7.75
N ALA A 152 -3.64 -1.35 -7.26
CA ALA A 152 -2.55 -1.81 -8.12
C ALA A 152 -3.01 -2.90 -9.09
N LEU A 153 -3.80 -3.88 -8.62
CA LEU A 153 -4.37 -4.91 -9.48
C LEU A 153 -5.32 -4.32 -10.53
N ARG A 154 -6.26 -3.47 -10.10
CA ARG A 154 -7.23 -2.83 -11.01
C ARG A 154 -6.52 -2.00 -12.08
N TYR A 155 -5.52 -1.23 -11.66
CA TYR A 155 -4.73 -0.40 -12.57
C TYR A 155 -3.92 -1.24 -13.57
N SER A 156 -3.31 -2.35 -13.13
CA SER A 156 -2.55 -3.25 -14.01
C SER A 156 -3.42 -3.91 -15.07
N LYS A 157 -4.63 -4.35 -14.71
CA LYS A 157 -5.60 -4.90 -15.67
C LYS A 157 -5.98 -3.89 -16.75
N MET A 158 -6.23 -2.64 -16.38
CA MET A 158 -6.60 -1.60 -17.34
C MET A 158 -5.45 -1.26 -18.30
N ILE A 159 -4.22 -1.22 -17.79
CA ILE A 159 -3.04 -1.00 -18.64
C ILE A 159 -2.83 -2.17 -19.60
N CYS A 160 -2.98 -3.41 -19.14
CA CYS A 160 -2.84 -4.58 -19.99
C CYS A 160 -3.91 -4.63 -21.09
N GLN A 161 -5.14 -4.24 -20.80
CA GLN A 161 -6.20 -4.11 -21.81
C GLN A 161 -5.91 -3.01 -22.82
N GLY A 162 -5.41 -1.85 -22.37
CA GLY A 162 -4.98 -0.76 -23.23
C GLY A 162 -3.88 -1.21 -24.22
N ARG A 163 -2.82 -1.82 -23.71
CA ARG A 163 -1.72 -2.36 -24.56
C ARG A 163 -2.20 -3.38 -25.57
N ARG A 164 -3.12 -4.25 -25.19
CA ARG A 164 -3.71 -5.24 -26.10
C ARG A 164 -4.50 -4.58 -27.23
N ASN A 165 -5.24 -3.52 -26.94
CA ASN A 165 -5.97 -2.77 -27.94
C ASN A 165 -5.02 -1.99 -28.85
N ASP A 166 -3.95 -1.37 -28.31
CA ASP A 166 -2.93 -0.70 -29.07
C ASP A 166 -2.23 -1.65 -30.05
N ILE A 167 -1.89 -2.86 -29.62
CA ILE A 167 -1.31 -3.92 -30.47
C ILE A 167 -2.29 -4.36 -31.56
N ILE A 168 -3.56 -4.54 -31.23
CA ILE A 168 -4.60 -4.92 -32.20
C ILE A 168 -4.80 -3.80 -33.22
N GLU A 169 -4.79 -2.54 -32.79
CA GLU A 169 -4.85 -1.39 -33.72
C GLU A 169 -3.61 -1.31 -34.60
N GLU A 170 -2.43 -1.57 -34.05
CA GLU A 170 -1.18 -1.61 -34.79
C GLU A 170 -1.19 -2.74 -35.83
N LEU A 171 -1.65 -3.94 -35.48
CA LEU A 171 -1.80 -5.07 -36.39
C LEU A 171 -2.83 -4.77 -37.50
N LYS A 172 -3.96 -4.15 -37.19
CA LYS A 172 -4.94 -3.70 -38.17
C LYS A 172 -4.37 -2.67 -39.15
N ARG A 173 -3.51 -1.77 -38.66
CA ARG A 173 -2.79 -0.79 -39.47
C ARG A 173 -1.80 -1.44 -40.47
N LEU A 174 -1.18 -2.55 -40.05
CA LEU A 174 -0.27 -3.31 -40.91
C LEU A 174 -1.02 -4.12 -42.00
N GLU A 175 -2.27 -4.57 -41.67
CA GLU A 175 -3.10 -5.29 -42.66
C GLU A 175 -3.79 -4.37 -43.67
N ASN A 176 -4.19 -3.15 -43.27
CA ASN A 176 -4.88 -2.17 -44.15
C ASN A 176 -4.28 -0.77 -44.00
N PRO A 177 -3.18 -0.44 -44.73
CA PRO A 177 -2.52 0.85 -44.64
C PRO A 177 -3.35 2.06 -45.10
N ASP A 178 -4.35 1.84 -45.97
CA ASP A 178 -5.15 2.88 -46.59
C ASP A 178 -6.38 3.37 -45.80
N GLU A 179 -6.72 2.69 -44.69
CA GLU A 179 -7.90 3.03 -43.86
C GLU A 179 -7.62 4.06 -42.77
N ILE A 180 -6.39 4.64 -42.69
CA ILE A 180 -6.00 5.50 -41.59
C ILE A 180 -5.65 6.91 -42.05
N ARG A 181 -6.67 7.68 -42.27
CA ARG A 181 -6.60 9.14 -42.10
C ARG A 181 -7.67 9.55 -41.07
N GLU A 182 -7.23 9.78 -39.87
CA GLU A 182 -7.84 10.43 -38.71
C GLU A 182 -7.83 9.54 -37.47
N ASN A 183 -6.77 9.66 -36.67
CA ASN A 183 -6.97 9.88 -35.24
C ASN A 183 -5.65 10.22 -34.50
N LYS A 184 -5.67 11.39 -33.97
CA LYS A 184 -4.90 12.05 -32.92
C LYS A 184 -3.94 11.15 -32.12
N THR A 185 -2.65 11.42 -32.27
CA THR A 185 -1.61 11.12 -31.31
C THR A 185 -1.95 11.68 -29.93
N CYS A 186 -2.48 10.83 -29.05
CA CYS A 186 -2.48 11.10 -27.62
C CYS A 186 -1.24 10.49 -27.01
N GLY A 187 -0.33 11.33 -26.50
CA GLY A 187 0.88 10.89 -25.84
C GLY A 187 0.60 9.97 -24.64
N ILE A 188 1.54 9.11 -24.34
CA ILE A 188 1.49 8.06 -23.28
C ILE A 188 1.05 8.59 -21.91
N ASP A 189 1.26 9.86 -21.61
CA ASP A 189 0.85 10.49 -20.34
C ASP A 189 -0.66 10.77 -20.22
N CYS A 190 -1.36 10.99 -21.35
CA CYS A 190 -2.82 11.19 -21.34
C CYS A 190 -3.58 9.91 -20.99
N HIS A 191 -3.07 8.74 -21.41
CA HIS A 191 -3.70 7.46 -21.08
C HIS A 191 -3.51 7.08 -19.61
N LYS A 192 -2.35 7.38 -19.01
CA LYS A 192 -2.10 7.08 -17.59
C LYS A 192 -2.99 7.88 -16.64
N SER A 193 -3.25 9.16 -16.92
CA SER A 193 -4.12 9.98 -16.10
C SER A 193 -5.58 9.56 -16.22
N LYS A 194 -6.06 9.29 -17.43
CA LYS A 194 -7.42 8.80 -17.69
C LYS A 194 -7.67 7.42 -17.03
N SER A 195 -6.70 6.50 -17.09
CA SER A 195 -6.83 5.19 -16.45
C SER A 195 -6.92 5.30 -14.92
N ARG A 196 -6.15 6.20 -14.30
CA ARG A 196 -6.24 6.44 -12.85
C ARG A 196 -7.56 7.06 -12.42
N ASP A 197 -8.11 7.96 -13.21
CA ASP A 197 -9.39 8.59 -12.93
C ASP A 197 -10.55 7.59 -13.08
N VAL A 198 -10.48 6.67 -14.04
CA VAL A 198 -11.46 5.60 -14.22
C VAL A 198 -11.43 4.62 -13.03
N VAL A 199 -10.24 4.14 -12.64
CA VAL A 199 -10.10 3.28 -11.44
C VAL A 199 -10.55 4.04 -10.19
N GLY A 200 -10.17 5.32 -10.07
CA GLY A 200 -10.55 6.15 -8.93
C GLY A 200 -12.07 6.30 -8.78
N ALA A 201 -12.77 6.49 -9.89
CA ALA A 201 -14.22 6.66 -9.89
C ALA A 201 -14.98 5.44 -9.32
N GLU A 202 -14.45 4.21 -9.50
CA GLU A 202 -15.04 3.00 -8.91
C GLU A 202 -15.04 3.01 -7.37
N TYR A 203 -14.08 3.72 -6.77
CA TYR A 203 -13.85 3.78 -5.32
C TYR A 203 -14.06 5.17 -4.72
N ASN A 204 -14.70 6.10 -5.46
CA ASN A 204 -14.88 7.51 -5.07
C ASN A 204 -13.55 8.23 -4.76
N LEU A 205 -12.47 7.89 -5.47
CA LEU A 205 -11.15 8.47 -5.33
C LEU A 205 -10.81 9.35 -6.54
N LYS A 206 -10.04 10.43 -6.28
CA LYS A 206 -9.41 11.21 -7.35
C LYS A 206 -8.16 10.49 -7.87
N GLY A 207 -7.80 10.66 -9.13
CA GLY A 207 -6.63 10.01 -9.74
C GLY A 207 -5.31 10.25 -9.00
N ARG A 208 -5.15 11.40 -8.30
CA ARG A 208 -4.01 11.65 -7.41
C ARG A 208 -3.96 10.71 -6.21
N ALA A 209 -5.11 10.42 -5.60
CA ALA A 209 -5.19 9.47 -4.49
C ALA A 209 -4.84 8.05 -4.98
N VAL A 210 -5.34 7.65 -6.15
CA VAL A 210 -4.94 6.37 -6.78
C VAL A 210 -3.43 6.33 -7.00
N ALA A 211 -2.82 7.40 -7.52
CA ALA A 211 -1.36 7.46 -7.70
C ALA A 211 -0.60 7.29 -6.38
N ASN A 212 -1.08 7.88 -5.28
CA ASN A 212 -0.50 7.71 -3.95
C ASN A 212 -0.55 6.25 -3.48
N TYR A 213 -1.70 5.59 -3.62
CA TYR A 213 -1.85 4.17 -3.26
C TYR A 213 -0.98 3.26 -4.13
N LEU A 214 -0.87 3.53 -5.44
CA LEU A 214 0.06 2.79 -6.31
C LEU A 214 1.51 2.91 -5.82
N ARG A 215 1.90 4.08 -5.32
CA ARG A 215 3.23 4.27 -4.71
C ARG A 215 3.38 3.51 -3.39
N ILE A 216 2.34 3.52 -2.53
CA ILE A 216 2.34 2.75 -1.27
C ILE A 216 2.53 1.25 -1.54
N ASN A 217 2.03 0.74 -2.67
CA ASN A 217 2.21 -0.66 -3.02
C ASN A 217 3.68 -1.07 -3.22
N GLU A 218 4.57 -0.12 -3.52
CA GLU A 218 6.02 -0.33 -3.67
C GLU A 218 6.78 -0.39 -2.33
N LEU A 219 6.12 -0.14 -1.20
CA LEU A 219 6.73 -0.25 0.12
C LEU A 219 7.04 -1.70 0.48
N SER A 220 8.07 -1.91 1.29
CA SER A 220 8.36 -3.18 1.95
C SER A 220 7.19 -3.61 2.85
N ALA A 221 7.07 -4.91 3.12
CA ALA A 221 6.00 -5.45 3.95
C ALA A 221 6.00 -4.82 5.36
N ALA A 222 7.16 -4.59 5.95
CA ALA A 222 7.30 -3.99 7.27
C ALA A 222 6.81 -2.53 7.29
N LEU A 223 7.18 -1.71 6.30
CA LEU A 223 6.69 -0.33 6.20
C LEU A 223 5.19 -0.26 5.87
N LYS A 224 4.64 -1.24 5.12
CA LYS A 224 3.20 -1.37 4.92
C LYS A 224 2.47 -1.65 6.23
N PHE A 225 3.05 -2.49 7.09
CA PHE A 225 2.47 -2.76 8.41
C PHE A 225 2.39 -1.49 9.26
N ARG A 226 3.45 -0.68 9.31
CA ARG A 226 3.49 0.58 10.08
C ARG A 226 2.49 1.63 9.60
N ILE A 227 2.28 1.77 8.27
CA ILE A 227 1.24 2.70 7.77
C ILE A 227 -0.16 2.22 8.14
N ASP A 228 -0.40 0.91 8.14
CA ASP A 228 -1.67 0.33 8.53
C ASP A 228 -1.96 0.52 10.03
N ASP A 229 -0.91 0.54 10.87
CA ASP A 229 -1.01 0.86 12.29
C ASP A 229 -1.09 2.38 12.57
N GLY A 230 -1.03 3.20 11.51
CA GLY A 230 -1.17 4.65 11.62
C GLY A 230 0.08 5.36 12.16
N GLU A 231 1.25 4.72 12.18
CA GLU A 231 2.49 5.32 12.66
C GLU A 231 2.93 6.49 11.78
N PHE A 232 2.60 6.48 10.49
CA PHE A 232 2.85 7.60 9.59
C PHE A 232 1.72 7.81 8.56
N THR A 233 1.68 9.01 8.02
CA THR A 233 0.63 9.42 7.07
C THR A 233 0.86 8.83 5.68
N ILE A 234 -0.21 8.80 4.86
CA ILE A 234 -0.13 8.44 3.44
C ILE A 234 0.93 9.29 2.70
N ALA A 235 1.03 10.59 3.02
CA ALA A 235 2.01 11.48 2.41
C ALA A 235 3.45 11.06 2.73
N ALA A 236 3.76 10.73 3.99
CA ALA A 236 5.05 10.21 4.40
C ALA A 236 5.37 8.86 3.73
N ALA A 237 4.40 7.94 3.72
CA ALA A 237 4.52 6.64 3.07
C ALA A 237 4.85 6.74 1.57
N VAL A 238 4.21 7.67 0.86
CA VAL A 238 4.51 7.96 -0.55
C VAL A 238 5.95 8.43 -0.73
N GLN A 239 6.50 9.26 0.18
CA GLN A 239 7.90 9.68 0.10
C GLN A 239 8.86 8.50 0.33
N LEU A 240 8.59 7.66 1.34
CA LEU A 240 9.38 6.47 1.63
C LEU A 240 9.38 5.45 0.49
N SER A 241 8.29 5.37 -0.28
CA SER A 241 8.19 4.43 -1.41
C SER A 241 9.11 4.76 -2.59
N TYR A 242 9.81 5.89 -2.57
CA TYR A 242 10.83 6.22 -3.57
C TYR A 242 12.22 5.71 -3.21
N LEU A 243 12.41 5.25 -1.98
CA LEU A 243 13.66 4.61 -1.53
C LEU A 243 13.82 3.23 -2.20
N ALA A 244 15.06 2.82 -2.43
CA ALA A 244 15.37 1.46 -2.85
C ALA A 244 14.97 0.45 -1.77
N GLN A 245 14.76 -0.83 -2.12
CA GLN A 245 14.31 -1.84 -1.16
C GLN A 245 15.28 -2.02 0.02
N GLU A 246 16.58 -1.95 -0.24
CA GLU A 246 17.62 -2.02 0.80
C GLU A 246 17.56 -0.81 1.74
N GLU A 247 17.30 0.38 1.18
CA GLU A 247 17.16 1.60 1.98
C GLU A 247 15.86 1.59 2.80
N GLN A 248 14.77 1.02 2.27
CA GLN A 248 13.54 0.82 3.03
C GLN A 248 13.76 -0.13 4.22
N GLN A 249 14.51 -1.21 4.02
CA GLN A 249 14.88 -2.14 5.10
C GLN A 249 15.76 -1.44 6.16
N MET A 250 16.69 -0.60 5.72
CA MET A 250 17.55 0.19 6.62
C MET A 250 16.72 1.17 7.46
N VAL A 251 15.79 1.90 6.84
CA VAL A 251 14.87 2.80 7.56
C VAL A 251 14.04 2.02 8.56
N GLU A 252 13.54 0.84 8.17
CA GLU A 252 12.76 -0.03 9.06
C GLU A 252 13.59 -0.51 10.25
N ALA A 253 14.86 -0.90 10.04
CA ALA A 253 15.75 -1.31 11.14
C ALA A 253 15.91 -0.19 12.16
N VAL A 254 16.18 1.05 11.72
CA VAL A 254 16.30 2.21 12.61
C VAL A 254 14.99 2.51 13.35
N LEU A 255 13.84 2.36 12.69
CA LEU A 255 12.53 2.57 13.32
C LEU A 255 12.19 1.46 14.33
N SER A 256 12.69 0.25 14.13
CA SER A 256 12.47 -0.88 15.06
C SER A 256 13.35 -0.78 16.31
N GLU A 257 14.53 -0.19 16.18
CA GLU A 257 15.44 0.04 17.31
C GLU A 257 15.07 1.26 18.17
N SER A 258 14.29 2.19 17.60
CA SER A 258 13.99 3.48 18.22
C SER A 258 12.56 3.90 17.96
N GLU A 259 11.90 4.50 18.95
CA GLU A 259 10.52 5.01 18.83
C GLU A 259 10.42 6.33 18.06
N TYR A 260 11.12 6.45 16.94
CA TYR A 260 11.07 7.66 16.12
C TYR A 260 9.77 7.77 15.34
N LYS A 261 9.15 8.96 15.38
CA LYS A 261 7.98 9.27 14.55
C LYS A 261 8.41 9.81 13.19
N VAL A 262 7.87 9.23 12.12
CA VAL A 262 8.07 9.70 10.75
C VAL A 262 6.96 10.67 10.38
N ASN A 263 7.34 11.92 10.10
CA ASN A 263 6.45 12.89 9.47
C ASN A 263 6.85 13.10 8.01
N GLU A 264 6.01 13.81 7.25
CA GLU A 264 6.26 14.06 5.83
C GLU A 264 7.61 14.76 5.59
N GLY A 265 8.00 15.73 6.43
CA GLY A 265 9.27 16.43 6.30
C GLY A 265 10.49 15.52 6.45
N LYS A 266 10.49 14.61 7.42
CA LYS A 266 11.54 13.59 7.58
C LYS A 266 11.56 12.61 6.40
N ALA A 267 10.40 12.19 5.93
CA ALA A 267 10.28 11.29 4.79
C ALA A 267 10.80 11.94 3.49
N VAL A 268 10.56 13.24 3.29
CA VAL A 268 11.13 14.01 2.16
C VAL A 268 12.66 14.04 2.25
N LEU A 269 13.21 14.32 3.44
CA LEU A 269 14.66 14.32 3.65
C LEU A 269 15.27 12.94 3.35
N LEU A 270 14.67 11.85 3.85
CA LEU A 270 15.14 10.51 3.54
C LEU A 270 15.16 10.26 2.02
N ARG A 271 14.11 10.67 1.31
CA ARG A 271 14.04 10.56 -0.15
C ARG A 271 15.14 11.37 -0.87
N GLU A 272 15.51 12.56 -0.38
CA GLU A 272 16.59 13.37 -0.97
C GLU A 272 17.93 12.67 -0.91
N TYR A 273 18.12 11.74 0.02
CA TYR A 273 19.31 10.91 0.15
C TYR A 273 19.21 9.54 -0.55
N THR A 274 18.19 9.29 -1.36
CA THR A 274 18.06 8.03 -2.11
C THR A 274 19.34 7.72 -2.89
N GLY A 275 19.84 6.49 -2.78
CA GLY A 275 21.10 6.02 -3.37
C GLY A 275 22.36 6.41 -2.59
N LYS A 276 22.23 7.15 -1.48
CA LYS A 276 23.33 7.58 -0.58
C LYS A 276 22.94 7.50 0.89
N LEU A 277 21.83 6.83 1.19
CA LEU A 277 21.35 6.71 2.55
C LEU A 277 22.23 5.71 3.32
N THR A 278 22.73 6.14 4.48
CA THR A 278 23.42 5.26 5.43
C THR A 278 22.60 5.13 6.71
N PRO A 279 22.80 4.07 7.54
CA PRO A 279 22.08 3.92 8.80
C PRO A 279 22.21 5.13 9.72
N GLU A 280 23.41 5.68 9.85
CA GLU A 280 23.68 6.84 10.71
C GLU A 280 22.98 8.09 10.18
N ARG A 281 22.88 8.22 8.84
CA ARG A 281 22.17 9.35 8.23
C ARG A 281 20.67 9.20 8.40
N ALA A 282 20.15 8.00 8.27
CA ALA A 282 18.74 7.70 8.50
C ALA A 282 18.36 8.03 9.96
N GLU A 283 19.19 7.63 10.92
CA GLU A 283 19.02 7.93 12.34
C GLU A 283 19.06 9.44 12.63
N GLN A 284 20.03 10.18 12.08
CA GLN A 284 20.11 11.65 12.23
C GLN A 284 18.85 12.36 11.72
N ILE A 285 18.29 11.90 10.59
CA ILE A 285 17.07 12.46 10.03
C ILE A 285 15.87 12.09 10.91
N LEU A 286 15.77 10.84 11.32
CA LEU A 286 14.64 10.32 12.10
C LEU A 286 14.62 10.85 13.54
N SER A 287 15.78 11.03 14.18
CA SER A 287 15.92 11.70 15.48
C SER A 287 15.58 13.21 15.40
N GLY A 288 15.70 13.82 14.20
CA GLY A 288 15.52 15.25 13.99
C GLY A 288 16.78 16.07 14.28
N GLU A 289 17.92 15.43 14.51
CA GLU A 289 19.22 16.12 14.71
C GLU A 289 19.69 16.80 13.43
N PHE A 290 19.35 16.23 12.28
CA PHE A 290 19.68 16.76 10.96
C PHE A 290 19.19 18.21 10.74
N ASN A 291 18.05 18.59 11.31
CA ASN A 291 17.45 19.93 11.20
C ASN A 291 17.71 20.81 12.42
N ARG A 292 18.47 20.35 13.40
CA ARG A 292 18.88 21.22 14.50
C ARG A 292 19.84 22.29 13.96
N LYS A 293 19.29 23.45 13.61
CA LYS A 293 20.12 24.66 13.51
C LYS A 293 20.94 24.74 14.79
N PRO A 294 22.26 24.91 14.69
CA PRO A 294 23.06 25.10 15.90
C PRO A 294 22.33 26.19 16.72
N LYS A 295 21.98 25.86 17.97
CA LYS A 295 21.45 26.89 18.88
C LYS A 295 22.47 28.00 18.80
N LYS A 296 22.13 29.14 18.14
CA LYS A 296 22.87 30.35 18.30
C LYS A 296 22.94 30.51 19.80
N SER A 297 24.14 30.41 20.37
CA SER A 297 24.34 30.77 21.76
C SER A 297 23.84 32.21 21.82
N THR A 298 22.63 32.41 22.32
CA THR A 298 22.18 33.70 22.74
C THR A 298 23.01 33.98 23.98
N ALA A 299 24.26 34.42 23.76
CA ALA A 299 24.89 35.25 24.74
C ALA A 299 23.82 36.28 25.08
N ALA A 300 23.38 36.27 26.33
CA ALA A 300 22.29 37.13 26.76
C ALA A 300 22.67 38.55 26.38
N ALA A 301 22.03 39.08 25.32
CA ALA A 301 22.28 40.47 24.91
C ALA A 301 21.67 41.35 25.99
N PHE A 302 22.49 41.75 26.91
CA PHE A 302 22.08 42.67 27.94
C PHE A 302 21.75 44.01 27.28
N LYS A 303 20.46 44.34 27.22
CA LYS A 303 20.01 45.63 26.71
C LYS A 303 20.12 46.65 27.86
N VAL A 304 20.95 47.69 27.65
CA VAL A 304 21.02 48.83 28.58
C VAL A 304 19.64 49.51 28.59
N LYS A 305 19.09 49.70 29.79
CA LYS A 305 17.79 50.39 29.94
C LYS A 305 17.91 51.82 29.41
N PRO A 306 16.89 52.36 28.68
CA PRO A 306 16.93 53.71 28.11
C PRO A 306 17.23 54.81 29.11
N ALA A 307 16.84 54.65 30.38
CA ALA A 307 17.13 55.59 31.46
C ALA A 307 18.63 55.65 31.79
N ILE A 308 19.33 54.49 31.77
CA ILE A 308 20.79 54.42 31.99
C ILE A 308 21.52 55.04 30.80
N TYR A 309 21.08 54.72 29.59
CA TYR A 309 21.66 55.27 28.37
C TYR A 309 21.58 56.78 28.37
N LYS A 310 20.40 57.39 28.62
CA LYS A 310 20.16 58.81 28.66
C LYS A 310 20.96 59.56 29.79
N LYS A 311 21.31 58.86 30.85
CA LYS A 311 22.08 59.47 31.98
C LYS A 311 23.55 59.73 31.63
N TYR A 312 24.12 58.88 30.79
CA TYR A 312 25.55 58.90 30.48
C TYR A 312 25.85 59.32 29.03
N PHE A 313 24.91 59.26 28.14
CA PHE A 313 25.06 59.57 26.73
C PHE A 313 24.03 60.65 26.34
N THR A 314 24.55 61.91 26.22
CA THR A 314 23.74 63.09 25.89
C THR A 314 23.60 63.36 24.40
N ALA A 315 24.39 62.71 23.57
CA ALA A 315 24.34 62.78 22.09
C ALA A 315 24.14 61.43 21.48
N SER A 316 23.63 61.39 20.22
CA SER A 316 23.48 60.15 19.43
C SER A 316 24.89 59.67 19.02
N ILE A 317 25.34 58.57 19.63
CA ILE A 317 26.63 57.93 19.34
C ILE A 317 26.39 56.70 18.46
N SER A 318 27.38 56.34 17.66
CA SER A 318 27.34 55.12 16.86
C SER A 318 27.47 53.87 17.75
N GLN A 319 26.96 52.73 17.28
CA GLN A 319 27.05 51.46 18.02
C GLN A 319 28.51 51.10 18.33
N LYS A 320 29.45 51.39 17.40
CA LYS A 320 30.88 51.10 17.60
C LYS A 320 31.50 51.95 18.72
N GLU A 321 31.14 53.23 18.80
CA GLU A 321 31.59 54.11 19.87
C GLU A 321 31.01 53.70 21.22
N PHE A 322 29.73 53.32 21.25
CA PHE A 322 29.10 52.79 22.46
C PHE A 322 29.80 51.52 22.96
N ASP A 323 30.06 50.57 22.09
CA ASP A 323 30.71 49.31 22.44
C ASP A 323 32.14 49.55 22.93
N SER A 324 32.89 50.48 22.33
CA SER A 324 34.25 50.88 22.79
C SER A 324 34.23 51.51 24.17
N ILE A 325 33.29 52.42 24.45
CA ILE A 325 33.17 53.08 25.78
C ILE A 325 32.77 52.06 26.85
N VAL A 326 31.88 51.12 26.50
CA VAL A 326 31.47 50.07 27.43
C VAL A 326 32.63 49.10 27.72
N ASP A 327 33.41 48.73 26.71
CA ASP A 327 34.57 47.85 26.87
C ASP A 327 35.64 48.51 27.76
N GLU A 328 35.95 49.77 27.53
CA GLU A 328 36.89 50.57 28.34
C GLU A 328 36.42 50.77 29.79
N ALA A 329 35.11 51.01 29.97
CA ALA A 329 34.53 51.17 31.32
C ALA A 329 34.54 49.83 32.10
N LEU A 330 34.27 48.72 31.42
CA LEU A 330 34.34 47.39 32.03
C LEU A 330 35.76 46.96 32.33
N ALA A 331 36.74 47.27 31.47
CA ALA A 331 38.16 47.09 31.76
C ALA A 331 38.63 47.84 33.01
N LEU A 332 38.25 49.10 33.15
CA LEU A 332 38.55 49.90 34.33
C LEU A 332 37.83 49.38 35.60
N TYR A 333 36.62 48.83 35.46
CA TYR A 333 35.87 48.32 36.61
C TYR A 333 36.45 46.97 37.11
N PHE A 334 36.88 46.13 36.25
CA PHE A 334 37.44 44.80 36.61
C PHE A 334 38.96 44.83 36.86
N ALA A 335 39.66 45.90 36.51
CA ALA A 335 41.07 46.14 36.88
C ALA A 335 41.28 46.67 38.33
N ARG A 336 40.17 46.88 39.04
CA ARG A 336 40.16 47.19 40.49
C ARG A 336 40.07 45.89 41.28
#